data_4642df45a700fd1d3247f1a8b8e9f5c5
#
_entry.id   4642df45a700fd1d3247f1a8b8e9f5c5
#
_cell.length_a   1.000
_cell.length_b   1.000
_cell.length_c   1.000
_cell.angle_alpha   90.00
_cell.angle_beta   90.00
_cell.angle_gamma   90.00
#
_symmetry.space_group_name_H-M   'P 1'
#
loop_
_entity.id
_entity.type
_entity.pdbx_description
1 polymer ?
#
loop_
_entity_poly.entity_id
_entity_poly.type
_entity_poly.pdbx_seq_one_letter_code
_entity_poly.pdbx_strand_id
1 'polypeptide(L)'
;MEEIQKKLFLLMTKMIIKNKSLMRKIVFLLGILLVMGVSMTRAQSSLQRKLDIGKRHELYFGVGLLNLYVIDKHDKLTKPIPYSGDSECFAIPVHLGIDYKYRLSKKVSVGASVGFTTSEWCNYVDDTVEPSEPRGNSDLSCMYALPAITYTWFTSGYGIFRAYSGAGLGLALLKEKVTVPGFECNRTKADLGYNVTLVGMSLGGESFRYFCEWNAGCKSMLTAGLLVRF
;
A
#
# COMPACT_ATOMS: atom_id res chain seq x y z
N MET A 1 15.92 -6.34 15.96
CA MET A 1 15.09 -5.28 15.33
C MET A 1 15.93 -4.19 14.66
N GLU A 2 16.97 -3.70 15.29
CA GLU A 2 17.83 -2.61 14.78
C GLU A 2 18.59 -2.98 13.48
N GLU A 3 19.02 -4.22 13.35
CA GLU A 3 19.74 -4.72 12.17
C GLU A 3 18.82 -4.83 10.92
N ILE A 4 17.57 -5.19 11.14
CA ILE A 4 16.56 -5.24 10.06
C ILE A 4 16.25 -3.83 9.56
N GLN A 5 16.14 -2.86 10.46
CA GLN A 5 15.93 -1.46 10.09
C GLN A 5 17.13 -0.88 9.30
N LYS A 6 18.36 -1.22 9.69
CA LYS A 6 19.58 -0.81 8.96
C LYS A 6 19.64 -1.43 7.56
N LYS A 7 19.34 -2.72 7.44
CA LYS A 7 19.27 -3.40 6.11
C LYS A 7 18.16 -2.82 5.23
N LEU A 8 16.98 -2.56 5.80
CA LEU A 8 15.87 -1.95 5.08
C LEU A 8 16.21 -0.53 4.59
N PHE A 9 16.82 0.28 5.45
CA PHE A 9 17.27 1.63 5.10
C PHE A 9 18.35 1.61 4.01
N LEU A 10 19.28 0.67 4.07
CA LEU A 10 20.33 0.49 3.08
C LEU A 10 19.77 0.03 1.72
N LEU A 11 18.79 -0.88 1.72
CA LEU A 11 18.07 -1.34 0.53
C LEU A 11 17.26 -0.21 -0.10
N MET A 12 16.53 0.56 0.69
CA MET A 12 15.79 1.73 0.21
C MET A 12 16.72 2.78 -0.41
N THR A 13 17.86 3.04 0.24
CA THR A 13 18.86 3.99 -0.26
C THR A 13 19.48 3.52 -1.58
N LYS A 14 19.82 2.24 -1.70
CA LYS A 14 20.34 1.65 -2.95
C LYS A 14 19.30 1.67 -4.08
N MET A 15 18.02 1.36 -3.79
CA MET A 15 16.93 1.45 -4.78
C MET A 15 16.69 2.88 -5.26
N ILE A 16 16.71 3.85 -4.37
CA ILE A 16 16.54 5.27 -4.68
C ILE A 16 17.67 5.76 -5.58
N ILE A 17 18.92 5.35 -5.31
CA ILE A 17 20.09 5.75 -6.09
C ILE A 17 20.10 5.10 -7.48
N LYS A 18 19.70 3.82 -7.59
CA LYS A 18 19.75 3.07 -8.86
C LYS A 18 18.67 3.52 -9.86
N ASN A 19 17.60 4.16 -9.42
CA ASN A 19 16.45 4.47 -10.28
C ASN A 19 16.03 5.96 -10.29
N LYS A 20 17.03 6.86 -10.47
CA LYS A 20 16.80 8.32 -10.58
C LYS A 20 15.71 8.71 -11.62
N SER A 21 15.58 7.93 -12.70
CA SER A 21 14.56 8.17 -13.74
C SER A 21 13.14 7.89 -13.22
N LEU A 22 12.95 6.80 -12.48
CA LEU A 22 11.65 6.44 -11.88
C LEU A 22 11.24 7.45 -10.81
N MET A 23 12.17 7.86 -9.95
CA MET A 23 11.95 8.89 -8.94
C MET A 23 11.51 10.22 -9.57
N ARG A 24 12.17 10.65 -10.65
CA ARG A 24 11.76 11.88 -11.36
C ARG A 24 10.35 11.77 -11.93
N LYS A 25 9.96 10.61 -12.48
CA LYS A 25 8.61 10.36 -12.99
C LYS A 25 7.56 10.39 -11.87
N ILE A 26 7.86 9.77 -10.72
CA ILE A 26 6.97 9.75 -9.55
C ILE A 26 6.81 11.16 -8.97
N VAL A 27 7.90 11.91 -8.79
CA VAL A 27 7.86 13.30 -8.29
C VAL A 27 7.11 14.20 -9.28
N PHE A 28 7.32 14.02 -10.58
CA PHE A 28 6.61 14.75 -11.63
C PHE A 28 5.10 14.43 -11.62
N LEU A 29 4.72 13.16 -11.48
CA LEU A 29 3.33 12.70 -11.38
C LEU A 29 2.64 13.24 -10.12
N LEU A 30 3.32 13.21 -8.98
CA LEU A 30 2.88 13.81 -7.72
C LEU A 30 2.72 15.34 -7.86
N GLY A 31 3.64 16.00 -8.54
CA GLY A 31 3.57 17.43 -8.84
C GLY A 31 2.36 17.78 -9.71
N ILE A 32 2.10 17.01 -10.77
CA ILE A 32 0.90 17.19 -11.62
C ILE A 32 -0.38 16.97 -10.82
N LEU A 33 -0.45 15.91 -10.00
CA LEU A 33 -1.60 15.63 -9.12
C LEU A 33 -1.86 16.77 -8.13
N LEU A 34 -0.79 17.35 -7.57
CA LEU A 34 -0.88 18.47 -6.64
C LEU A 34 -1.38 19.75 -7.34
N VAL A 35 -0.87 20.05 -8.53
CA VAL A 35 -1.28 21.21 -9.34
C VAL A 35 -2.73 21.06 -9.82
N MET A 36 -3.14 19.87 -10.28
CA MET A 36 -4.53 19.59 -10.66
C MET A 36 -5.49 19.69 -9.47
N GLY A 37 -5.08 19.20 -8.28
CA GLY A 37 -5.84 19.33 -7.04
C GLY A 37 -6.07 20.80 -6.65
N VAL A 38 -5.06 21.65 -6.75
CA VAL A 38 -5.14 23.10 -6.44
C VAL A 38 -6.01 23.85 -7.45
N SER A 39 -5.97 23.47 -8.74
CA SER A 39 -6.76 24.14 -9.78
C SER A 39 -8.26 23.86 -9.62
N MET A 40 -8.65 22.64 -9.24
CA MET A 40 -10.06 22.30 -9.00
C MET A 40 -10.64 22.98 -7.76
N THR A 41 -9.81 23.31 -6.75
CA THR A 41 -10.29 23.92 -5.51
C THR A 41 -10.68 25.39 -5.65
N ARG A 42 -10.11 26.13 -6.61
CA ARG A 42 -10.46 27.54 -6.85
C ARG A 42 -11.87 27.76 -7.42
N ALA A 43 -12.42 26.77 -8.14
CA ALA A 43 -13.73 26.91 -8.79
C ALA A 43 -14.92 26.66 -7.83
N GLN A 44 -14.71 26.11 -6.63
CA GLN A 44 -15.80 25.66 -5.75
C GLN A 44 -15.99 26.47 -4.45
N SER A 45 -15.24 27.53 -4.25
CA SER A 45 -15.08 28.16 -2.92
C SER A 45 -16.28 28.95 -2.38
N SER A 46 -17.31 29.24 -3.16
CA SER A 46 -18.40 30.14 -2.73
C SER A 46 -19.66 29.45 -2.20
N LEU A 47 -19.92 28.21 -2.53
CA LEU A 47 -21.17 27.48 -2.16
C LEU A 47 -21.05 26.54 -0.95
N GLN A 48 -19.86 26.31 -0.42
CA GLN A 48 -19.56 25.12 0.39
C GLN A 48 -19.70 25.24 1.91
N ARG A 49 -20.04 26.39 2.48
CA ARG A 49 -20.06 26.55 3.97
C ARG A 49 -21.12 25.74 4.72
N LYS A 50 -22.15 25.22 4.05
CA LYS A 50 -23.31 24.59 4.72
C LYS A 50 -23.35 23.05 4.67
N LEU A 51 -22.52 22.38 3.88
CA LEU A 51 -22.80 21.01 3.43
C LEU A 51 -21.91 19.88 3.99
N ASP A 52 -20.92 20.17 4.81
CA ASP A 52 -19.95 19.13 5.29
C ASP A 52 -20.55 18.11 6.30
N ILE A 53 -21.76 18.27 6.73
CA ILE A 53 -22.42 17.37 7.71
C ILE A 53 -23.27 16.28 7.00
N GLY A 54 -23.58 16.46 5.70
CA GLY A 54 -24.52 15.60 4.97
C GLY A 54 -23.96 14.25 4.53
N LYS A 55 -22.72 14.22 4.05
CA LYS A 55 -22.14 13.02 3.41
C LYS A 55 -21.35 12.19 4.43
N ARG A 56 -21.92 11.06 4.83
CA ARG A 56 -21.33 10.19 5.86
C ARG A 56 -20.60 8.98 5.30
N HIS A 57 -20.87 8.63 4.05
CA HIS A 57 -20.28 7.48 3.41
C HIS A 57 -19.07 7.91 2.58
N GLU A 58 -17.97 7.19 2.71
CA GLU A 58 -16.73 7.43 2.02
C GLU A 58 -16.21 6.13 1.40
N LEU A 59 -15.93 6.15 0.11
CA LEU A 59 -15.37 5.02 -0.62
C LEU A 59 -14.01 5.44 -1.21
N TYR A 60 -12.98 4.70 -0.85
CA TYR A 60 -11.60 4.94 -1.26
C TYR A 60 -11.20 3.88 -2.29
N PHE A 61 -10.62 4.30 -3.40
CA PHE A 61 -10.00 3.43 -4.39
C PHE A 61 -8.52 3.76 -4.43
N GLY A 62 -7.68 2.84 -3.99
CA GLY A 62 -6.26 3.07 -3.81
C GLY A 62 -5.38 2.12 -4.59
N VAL A 63 -4.27 2.67 -5.09
CA VAL A 63 -3.14 1.92 -5.62
C VAL A 63 -1.95 2.22 -4.73
N GLY A 64 -1.16 1.22 -4.41
CA GLY A 64 -0.03 1.39 -3.53
C GLY A 64 1.21 0.64 -3.98
N LEU A 65 2.34 1.07 -3.42
CA LEU A 65 3.67 0.52 -3.68
C LEU A 65 4.34 0.14 -2.36
N LEU A 66 5.22 -0.87 -2.40
CA LEU A 66 6.00 -1.35 -1.26
C LEU A 66 5.13 -1.92 -0.13
N ASN A 67 4.77 -3.18 -0.23
CA ASN A 67 4.02 -3.88 0.81
C ASN A 67 4.97 -4.64 1.75
N LEU A 68 5.28 -4.02 2.90
CA LEU A 68 6.22 -4.59 3.90
C LEU A 68 5.69 -5.88 4.53
N TYR A 69 4.37 -6.04 4.65
CA TYR A 69 3.76 -7.26 5.20
C TYR A 69 4.01 -8.46 4.28
N VAL A 70 3.86 -8.28 2.97
CA VAL A 70 4.13 -9.32 1.98
C VAL A 70 5.62 -9.69 1.97
N ILE A 71 6.51 -8.69 2.06
CA ILE A 71 7.96 -8.90 2.12
C ILE A 71 8.36 -9.71 3.37
N ASP A 72 7.87 -9.35 4.56
CA ASP A 72 8.14 -10.09 5.81
C ASP A 72 7.61 -11.52 5.77
N LYS A 73 6.46 -11.74 5.14
CA LYS A 73 5.87 -13.09 5.06
C LYS A 73 6.54 -13.97 4.01
N HIS A 74 7.05 -13.41 2.94
CA HIS A 74 7.81 -14.17 1.94
C HIS A 74 9.00 -14.88 2.60
N ASP A 75 9.83 -14.18 3.35
CA ASP A 75 10.99 -14.77 4.03
C ASP A 75 10.62 -15.91 5.00
N LYS A 76 9.41 -15.86 5.58
CA LYS A 76 8.94 -16.87 6.53
C LYS A 76 8.32 -18.10 5.88
N LEU A 77 7.73 -17.93 4.69
CA LEU A 77 7.08 -19.01 3.96
C LEU A 77 8.08 -19.82 3.13
N THR A 78 9.10 -19.18 2.57
CA THR A 78 10.10 -19.83 1.71
C THR A 78 11.15 -20.65 2.47
N LYS A 79 11.37 -20.42 3.77
CA LYS A 79 12.38 -21.10 4.59
C LYS A 79 12.43 -22.65 4.58
N PRO A 80 11.33 -23.42 4.33
CA PRO A 80 11.44 -24.86 4.25
C PRO A 80 11.79 -25.42 2.87
N ILE A 81 12.06 -24.58 1.88
CA ILE A 81 12.50 -25.01 0.56
C ILE A 81 14.03 -25.12 0.60
N PRO A 82 14.63 -26.26 0.21
CA PRO A 82 16.08 -26.48 0.31
C PRO A 82 16.85 -25.69 -0.77
N TYR A 83 16.57 -24.41 -0.90
CA TYR A 83 17.28 -23.51 -1.79
C TYR A 83 17.87 -22.37 -1.00
N SER A 84 19.18 -22.40 -0.85
CA SER A 84 19.99 -21.33 -0.26
C SER A 84 20.55 -20.44 -1.35
N GLY A 85 19.68 -19.75 -2.08
CA GLY A 85 20.14 -18.72 -3.03
C GLY A 85 19.64 -17.34 -2.57
N ASP A 86 20.49 -16.35 -2.65
CA ASP A 86 20.06 -14.96 -2.46
C ASP A 86 19.15 -14.56 -3.63
N SER A 87 17.94 -14.10 -3.33
CA SER A 87 17.02 -13.58 -4.35
C SER A 87 17.52 -12.21 -4.81
N GLU A 88 18.09 -12.12 -5.99
CA GLU A 88 18.61 -10.86 -6.55
C GLU A 88 17.56 -10.05 -7.30
N CYS A 89 16.46 -10.64 -7.72
CA CYS A 89 15.36 -9.97 -8.41
C CYS A 89 14.14 -9.84 -7.51
N PHE A 90 13.75 -8.61 -7.26
CA PHE A 90 12.55 -8.27 -6.52
C PHE A 90 11.66 -7.35 -7.36
N ALA A 91 10.48 -7.83 -7.73
CA ALA A 91 9.47 -6.96 -8.30
C ALA A 91 8.76 -6.18 -7.19
N ILE A 92 8.66 -4.86 -7.35
CA ILE A 92 7.98 -4.02 -6.36
C ILE A 92 6.53 -4.47 -6.21
N PRO A 93 6.08 -4.89 -5.01
CA PRO A 93 4.72 -5.31 -4.79
C PRO A 93 3.75 -4.18 -5.13
N VAL A 94 2.84 -4.48 -6.05
CA VAL A 94 1.74 -3.57 -6.39
C VAL A 94 0.52 -3.95 -5.58
N HIS A 95 -0.09 -2.97 -4.97
CA HIS A 95 -1.28 -3.10 -4.14
C HIS A 95 -2.47 -2.40 -4.79
N LEU A 96 -3.63 -3.08 -4.78
CA LEU A 96 -4.92 -2.52 -5.12
C LEU A 96 -5.85 -2.66 -3.92
N GLY A 97 -6.52 -1.58 -3.52
CA GLY A 97 -7.39 -1.59 -2.35
C GLY A 97 -8.64 -0.76 -2.51
N ILE A 98 -9.68 -1.20 -1.82
CA ILE A 98 -10.94 -0.48 -1.67
C ILE A 98 -11.22 -0.38 -0.17
N ASP A 99 -11.43 0.85 0.33
CA ASP A 99 -11.88 1.06 1.71
C ASP A 99 -13.25 1.72 1.70
N TYR A 100 -14.13 1.19 2.49
CA TYR A 100 -15.38 1.83 2.83
C TYR A 100 -15.31 2.38 4.26
N LYS A 101 -15.68 3.65 4.46
CA LYS A 101 -15.70 4.29 5.78
C LYS A 101 -17.04 5.00 6.01
N TYR A 102 -17.61 4.80 7.17
CA TYR A 102 -18.79 5.53 7.64
C TYR A 102 -18.38 6.52 8.73
N ARG A 103 -18.70 7.79 8.54
CA ARG A 103 -18.36 8.85 9.49
C ARG A 103 -19.35 8.86 10.63
N LEU A 104 -18.93 8.41 11.81
CA LEU A 104 -19.71 8.49 13.04
C LEU A 104 -19.78 9.93 13.57
N SER A 105 -18.66 10.66 13.41
CA SER A 105 -18.55 12.06 13.85
C SER A 105 -17.62 12.84 12.91
N LYS A 106 -17.40 14.13 13.20
CA LYS A 106 -16.40 14.93 12.47
C LYS A 106 -14.99 14.38 12.59
N LYS A 107 -14.70 13.63 13.66
CA LYS A 107 -13.33 13.13 13.96
C LYS A 107 -13.19 11.62 13.78
N VAL A 108 -14.26 10.85 13.90
CA VAL A 108 -14.18 9.38 13.93
C VAL A 108 -14.97 8.79 12.77
N SER A 109 -14.33 7.85 12.06
CA SER A 109 -14.98 7.02 11.05
C SER A 109 -14.65 5.55 11.33
N VAL A 110 -15.62 4.66 11.04
CA VAL A 110 -15.44 3.20 11.10
C VAL A 110 -15.74 2.62 9.74
N GLY A 111 -15.17 1.48 9.44
CA GLY A 111 -15.40 0.87 8.13
C GLY A 111 -14.63 -0.42 7.93
N ALA A 112 -14.42 -0.77 6.68
CA ALA A 112 -13.67 -1.94 6.30
C ALA A 112 -12.74 -1.62 5.12
N SER A 113 -11.61 -2.30 5.08
CA SER A 113 -10.59 -2.23 4.05
C SER A 113 -10.43 -3.60 3.44
N VAL A 114 -10.53 -3.71 2.14
CA VAL A 114 -10.22 -4.93 1.39
C VAL A 114 -9.20 -4.62 0.32
N GLY A 115 -8.30 -5.55 0.07
CA GLY A 115 -7.27 -5.33 -0.93
C GLY A 115 -6.56 -6.59 -1.35
N PHE A 116 -5.80 -6.42 -2.42
CA PHE A 116 -4.99 -7.45 -3.04
C PHE A 116 -3.60 -6.89 -3.34
N THR A 117 -2.58 -7.67 -3.04
CA THR A 117 -1.19 -7.37 -3.35
C THR A 117 -0.57 -8.57 -4.04
N THR A 118 0.20 -8.35 -5.08
CA THR A 118 1.02 -9.39 -5.72
C THR A 118 2.47 -8.94 -5.77
N SER A 119 3.38 -9.90 -5.61
CA SER A 119 4.82 -9.72 -5.67
C SER A 119 5.45 -10.92 -6.32
N GLU A 120 6.36 -10.71 -7.24
CA GLU A 120 7.14 -11.74 -7.92
C GLU A 120 8.59 -11.68 -7.44
N TRP A 121 9.16 -12.85 -7.22
CA TRP A 121 10.53 -13.03 -6.77
C TRP A 121 11.23 -14.02 -7.69
N CYS A 122 12.41 -13.66 -8.18
CA CYS A 122 13.25 -14.58 -8.92
C CYS A 122 14.23 -15.24 -7.96
N ASN A 123 14.26 -16.55 -7.89
CA ASN A 123 15.19 -17.32 -7.07
C ASN A 123 16.32 -17.84 -7.96
N TYR A 124 17.56 -17.62 -7.55
CA TYR A 124 18.74 -18.18 -8.17
C TYR A 124 19.15 -19.46 -7.46
N VAL A 125 19.59 -20.45 -8.21
CA VAL A 125 20.13 -21.68 -7.69
C VAL A 125 21.64 -21.66 -7.91
N ASP A 126 22.38 -21.76 -6.79
CA ASP A 126 23.79 -22.12 -6.64
C ASP A 126 24.85 -21.38 -7.48
N ASP A 127 25.79 -20.75 -6.77
CA ASP A 127 26.93 -19.96 -7.29
C ASP A 127 28.01 -20.78 -8.00
N THR A 128 27.85 -22.10 -8.15
CA THR A 128 28.88 -22.98 -8.72
C THR A 128 28.71 -23.29 -10.20
N VAL A 129 27.63 -22.86 -10.83
CA VAL A 129 27.35 -23.11 -12.26
C VAL A 129 27.12 -21.80 -12.99
N GLU A 130 28.01 -21.45 -13.92
CA GLU A 130 27.84 -20.29 -14.83
C GLU A 130 26.52 -20.34 -15.59
N PRO A 131 26.05 -19.20 -16.13
CA PRO A 131 25.69 -17.95 -15.47
C PRO A 131 24.19 -17.82 -15.27
N SER A 132 23.80 -17.27 -14.16
CA SER A 132 22.72 -16.27 -13.94
C SER A 132 21.42 -16.33 -14.74
N GLU A 133 20.92 -17.49 -15.19
CA GLU A 133 19.51 -17.60 -15.57
C GLU A 133 18.67 -17.88 -14.33
N PRO A 134 17.58 -17.13 -14.11
CA PRO A 134 16.68 -17.39 -13.00
C PRO A 134 16.10 -18.79 -13.14
N ARG A 135 16.46 -19.70 -12.24
CA ARG A 135 16.02 -21.10 -12.30
C ARG A 135 14.70 -21.36 -11.60
N GLY A 136 14.07 -20.36 -11.02
CA GLY A 136 12.77 -20.49 -10.39
C GLY A 136 12.13 -19.16 -10.06
N ASN A 137 10.80 -19.14 -10.04
CA ASN A 137 10.00 -17.98 -9.66
C ASN A 137 9.18 -18.32 -8.41
N SER A 138 9.03 -17.35 -7.52
CA SER A 138 8.10 -17.41 -6.41
C SER A 138 7.15 -16.22 -6.49
N ASP A 139 5.87 -16.53 -6.66
CA ASP A 139 4.81 -15.53 -6.70
C ASP A 139 4.09 -15.55 -5.36
N LEU A 140 4.11 -14.43 -4.65
CA LEU A 140 3.35 -14.28 -3.42
C LEU A 140 2.21 -13.28 -3.64
N SER A 141 1.00 -13.73 -3.41
CA SER A 141 -0.18 -12.87 -3.40
C SER A 141 -0.80 -12.82 -2.00
N CYS A 142 -1.28 -11.65 -1.62
CA CYS A 142 -1.96 -11.41 -0.36
C CYS A 142 -3.30 -10.75 -0.62
N MET A 143 -4.38 -11.36 -0.12
CA MET A 143 -5.71 -10.74 -0.05
C MET A 143 -6.03 -10.47 1.42
N TYR A 144 -6.64 -9.35 1.72
CA TYR A 144 -7.01 -9.04 3.10
C TYR A 144 -8.40 -8.41 3.20
N ALA A 145 -9.01 -8.58 4.38
CA ALA A 145 -10.23 -7.91 4.80
C ALA A 145 -10.07 -7.45 6.26
N LEU A 146 -10.08 -6.14 6.47
CA LEU A 146 -9.78 -5.51 7.75
C LEU A 146 -10.89 -4.56 8.15
N PRO A 147 -11.71 -4.85 9.16
CA PRO A 147 -12.41 -3.82 9.91
C PRO A 147 -11.43 -2.74 10.37
N ALA A 148 -11.82 -1.48 10.24
CA ALA A 148 -10.90 -0.36 10.49
C ALA A 148 -11.62 0.82 11.17
N ILE A 149 -10.85 1.54 11.97
CA ILE A 149 -11.22 2.82 12.57
C ILE A 149 -10.24 3.89 12.10
N THR A 150 -10.77 5.09 11.84
CA THR A 150 -9.96 6.24 11.40
C THR A 150 -10.29 7.44 12.29
N TYR A 151 -9.24 8.14 12.71
CA TYR A 151 -9.36 9.38 13.48
C TYR A 151 -8.81 10.56 12.65
N THR A 152 -9.63 11.57 12.45
CA THR A 152 -9.27 12.81 11.75
C THR A 152 -8.74 13.83 12.76
N TRP A 153 -7.47 14.21 12.61
CA TRP A 153 -6.83 15.19 13.49
C TRP A 153 -7.16 16.61 13.09
N PHE A 154 -7.13 16.84 11.77
CA PHE A 154 -7.25 18.17 11.20
C PHE A 154 -8.17 18.15 9.98
N THR A 155 -9.02 19.15 9.90
CA THR A 155 -9.80 19.48 8.71
C THR A 155 -9.69 20.97 8.50
N SER A 156 -9.30 21.42 7.31
CA SER A 156 -9.26 22.85 6.99
C SER A 156 -10.64 23.48 7.09
N GLY A 157 -10.71 24.76 7.36
CA GLY A 157 -11.98 25.49 7.58
C GLY A 157 -13.00 25.38 6.43
N TYR A 158 -12.52 25.08 5.23
CA TYR A 158 -13.35 24.83 4.03
C TYR A 158 -13.56 23.34 3.74
N GLY A 159 -13.09 22.44 4.59
CA GLY A 159 -13.18 20.99 4.36
C GLY A 159 -12.35 20.45 3.18
N ILE A 160 -11.56 21.28 2.52
CA ILE A 160 -10.79 20.92 1.32
C ILE A 160 -9.66 19.96 1.64
N PHE A 161 -8.97 20.19 2.76
CA PHE A 161 -7.87 19.35 3.24
C PHE A 161 -8.26 18.67 4.53
N ARG A 162 -7.90 17.39 4.66
CA ARG A 162 -8.09 16.60 5.87
C ARG A 162 -6.85 15.74 6.13
N ALA A 163 -6.39 15.71 7.38
CA ALA A 163 -5.34 14.81 7.85
C ALA A 163 -5.90 13.85 8.90
N TYR A 164 -5.50 12.58 8.81
CA TYR A 164 -6.05 11.51 9.65
C TYR A 164 -5.03 10.38 9.88
N SER A 165 -5.30 9.55 10.89
CA SER A 165 -4.68 8.24 11.11
C SER A 165 -5.74 7.17 11.21
N GLY A 166 -5.31 5.92 11.14
CA GLY A 166 -6.25 4.80 11.29
C GLY A 166 -5.55 3.52 11.68
N ALA A 167 -6.37 2.56 12.13
CA ALA A 167 -5.92 1.21 12.38
C ALA A 167 -7.00 0.22 11.96
N GLY A 168 -6.57 -0.92 11.45
CA GLY A 168 -7.43 -2.03 11.07
C GLY A 168 -6.81 -3.36 11.47
N LEU A 169 -7.65 -4.31 11.85
CA LEU A 169 -7.26 -5.65 12.23
C LEU A 169 -8.27 -6.64 11.68
N GLY A 170 -7.82 -7.75 11.07
CA GLY A 170 -8.71 -8.73 10.47
C GLY A 170 -7.97 -9.92 9.90
N LEU A 171 -8.36 -10.38 8.73
CA LEU A 171 -7.81 -11.57 8.10
C LEU A 171 -6.99 -11.22 6.86
N ALA A 172 -5.88 -11.91 6.69
CA ALA A 172 -5.07 -11.92 5.49
C ALA A 172 -4.93 -13.36 4.97
N LEU A 173 -5.15 -13.55 3.69
CA LEU A 173 -4.94 -14.81 2.98
C LEU A 173 -3.71 -14.66 2.10
N LEU A 174 -2.68 -15.41 2.43
CA LEU A 174 -1.42 -15.47 1.70
C LEU A 174 -1.44 -16.69 0.79
N LYS A 175 -1.20 -16.50 -0.49
CA LYS A 175 -1.05 -17.58 -1.47
C LYS A 175 0.31 -17.44 -2.11
N GLU A 176 1.12 -18.47 -1.95
CA GLU A 176 2.45 -18.59 -2.53
C GLU A 176 2.43 -19.67 -3.61
N LYS A 177 2.97 -19.35 -4.78
CA LYS A 177 3.25 -20.30 -5.83
C LYS A 177 4.76 -20.28 -6.11
N VAL A 178 5.42 -21.42 -5.88
CA VAL A 178 6.84 -21.60 -6.18
C VAL A 178 6.96 -22.54 -7.36
N THR A 179 7.63 -22.09 -8.40
CA THR A 179 7.89 -22.89 -9.61
C THR A 179 9.40 -22.98 -9.80
N VAL A 180 9.94 -24.19 -9.66
CA VAL A 180 11.37 -24.49 -9.87
C VAL A 180 11.43 -25.69 -10.82
N PRO A 181 12.45 -25.85 -11.68
CA PRO A 181 12.59 -27.02 -12.54
C PRO A 181 12.45 -28.33 -11.75
N GLY A 182 11.44 -29.13 -12.08
CA GLY A 182 11.15 -30.40 -11.41
C GLY A 182 10.37 -30.28 -10.10
N PHE A 183 9.99 -29.06 -9.65
CA PHE A 183 9.21 -28.88 -8.42
C PHE A 183 8.24 -27.70 -8.53
N GLU A 184 6.97 -27.95 -8.28
CA GLU A 184 5.95 -26.92 -8.17
C GLU A 184 5.24 -27.06 -6.82
N CYS A 185 5.16 -25.98 -6.05
CA CYS A 185 4.49 -25.97 -4.76
C CYS A 185 3.54 -24.78 -4.66
N ASN A 186 2.28 -25.08 -4.32
CA ASN A 186 1.25 -24.10 -4.03
C ASN A 186 0.92 -24.15 -2.54
N ARG A 187 1.06 -23.05 -1.84
CA ARG A 187 0.72 -22.92 -0.42
C ARG A 187 -0.30 -21.81 -0.23
N THR A 188 -1.27 -22.08 0.63
CA THR A 188 -2.23 -21.06 1.06
C THR A 188 -2.23 -21.03 2.57
N LYS A 189 -2.07 -19.84 3.16
CA LYS A 189 -2.07 -19.65 4.60
C LYS A 189 -2.98 -18.47 4.97
N ALA A 190 -3.87 -18.72 5.92
CA ALA A 190 -4.59 -17.64 6.60
C ALA A 190 -3.73 -17.11 7.75
N ASP A 191 -3.65 -15.80 7.89
CA ASP A 191 -2.90 -15.12 8.94
C ASP A 191 -3.69 -13.92 9.46
N LEU A 192 -3.27 -13.42 10.62
CA LEU A 192 -3.82 -12.18 11.17
C LEU A 192 -3.32 -11.01 10.32
N GLY A 193 -4.26 -10.35 9.66
CA GLY A 193 -3.99 -9.12 8.92
C GLY A 193 -4.10 -7.90 9.83
N TYR A 194 -3.20 -6.96 9.67
CA TYR A 194 -3.28 -5.67 10.33
C TYR A 194 -2.87 -4.54 9.39
N ASN A 195 -3.34 -3.35 9.66
CA ASN A 195 -2.87 -2.14 9.01
C ASN A 195 -2.92 -0.96 9.97
N VAL A 196 -1.88 -0.15 9.96
CA VAL A 196 -1.83 1.11 10.68
C VAL A 196 -1.53 2.21 9.67
N THR A 197 -2.48 3.11 9.48
CA THR A 197 -2.27 4.35 8.72
C THR A 197 -1.65 5.37 9.67
N LEU A 198 -0.36 5.60 9.52
CA LEU A 198 0.39 6.56 10.34
C LEU A 198 -0.08 7.98 10.02
N VAL A 199 -0.06 8.32 8.74
CA VAL A 199 -0.52 9.62 8.23
C VAL A 199 -1.31 9.38 6.95
N GLY A 200 -2.54 9.84 6.93
CA GLY A 200 -3.37 9.93 5.75
C GLY A 200 -3.74 11.39 5.49
N MET A 201 -3.73 11.76 4.24
CA MET A 201 -4.13 13.09 3.80
C MET A 201 -5.15 12.97 2.68
N SER A 202 -6.16 13.83 2.67
CA SER A 202 -7.08 13.93 1.55
C SER A 202 -7.31 15.38 1.16
N LEU A 203 -7.34 15.63 -0.16
CA LEU A 203 -7.49 16.95 -0.76
C LEU A 203 -8.56 16.90 -1.84
N GLY A 204 -9.49 17.83 -1.84
CA GLY A 204 -10.50 17.92 -2.89
C GLY A 204 -11.83 18.52 -2.46
N GLY A 205 -12.84 18.29 -3.27
CA GLY A 205 -14.19 18.81 -3.09
C GLY A 205 -15.05 17.96 -2.13
N GLU A 206 -16.34 18.18 -2.18
CA GLU A 206 -17.31 17.49 -1.33
C GLU A 206 -17.49 16.02 -1.72
N SER A 207 -17.62 15.74 -3.02
CA SER A 207 -17.92 14.40 -3.52
C SER A 207 -16.68 13.62 -3.92
N PHE A 208 -15.69 14.30 -4.49
CA PHE A 208 -14.47 13.69 -5.03
C PHE A 208 -13.25 14.31 -4.39
N ARG A 209 -12.33 13.46 -3.93
CA ARG A 209 -11.08 13.85 -3.31
C ARG A 209 -9.96 12.92 -3.78
N TYR A 210 -8.76 13.43 -3.79
CA TYR A 210 -7.55 12.63 -3.84
C TYR A 210 -7.12 12.31 -2.42
N PHE A 211 -6.52 11.15 -2.23
CA PHE A 211 -5.91 10.82 -0.95
C PHE A 211 -4.52 10.21 -1.14
N CYS A 212 -3.71 10.35 -0.09
CA CYS A 212 -2.43 9.70 0.04
C CYS A 212 -2.29 9.22 1.49
N GLU A 213 -1.83 7.98 1.67
CA GLU A 213 -1.66 7.36 2.98
C GLU A 213 -0.26 6.77 3.11
N TRP A 214 0.34 6.96 4.25
CA TRP A 214 1.51 6.23 4.69
C TRP A 214 1.07 5.18 5.71
N ASN A 215 1.29 3.91 5.36
CA ASN A 215 0.77 2.78 6.11
C ASN A 215 1.89 1.82 6.54
N ALA A 216 1.58 1.02 7.57
CA ALA A 216 2.35 -0.15 7.97
C ALA A 216 1.39 -1.34 8.14
N GLY A 217 1.66 -2.45 7.44
CA GLY A 217 0.84 -3.66 7.49
C GLY A 217 0.42 -4.19 6.12
N CYS A 218 -0.78 -4.76 6.02
CA CYS A 218 -1.29 -5.42 4.82
C CYS A 218 -1.50 -4.48 3.63
N LYS A 219 -1.78 -3.20 3.87
CA LYS A 219 -1.72 -2.16 2.85
C LYS A 219 -0.26 -1.89 2.48
N SER A 220 -0.04 -1.37 1.29
CA SER A 220 1.29 -0.90 0.92
C SER A 220 1.71 0.30 1.75
N MET A 221 3.04 0.46 1.90
CA MET A 221 3.65 1.56 2.65
C MET A 221 3.16 2.93 2.16
N LEU A 222 3.08 3.11 0.85
CA LEU A 222 2.50 4.30 0.21
C LEU A 222 1.28 3.88 -0.60
N THR A 223 0.12 4.44 -0.28
CA THR A 223 -1.12 4.27 -1.03
C THR A 223 -1.66 5.63 -1.43
N ALA A 224 -2.05 5.77 -2.69
CA ALA A 224 -2.68 6.97 -3.20
C ALA A 224 -3.88 6.61 -4.09
N GLY A 225 -4.85 7.50 -4.20
CA GLY A 225 -6.02 7.22 -5.02
C GLY A 225 -7.13 8.25 -4.92
N LEU A 226 -8.34 7.78 -5.22
CA LEU A 226 -9.56 8.57 -5.24
C LEU A 226 -10.47 8.21 -4.06
N LEU A 227 -11.08 9.21 -3.49
CA LEU A 227 -12.08 9.13 -2.44
C LEU A 227 -13.39 9.73 -2.97
N VAL A 228 -14.44 8.95 -2.93
CA VAL A 228 -15.81 9.37 -3.25
C VAL A 228 -16.63 9.47 -1.97
N ARG A 229 -17.37 10.57 -1.80
CA ARG A 229 -18.24 10.82 -0.64
C ARG A 229 -19.69 10.96 -1.09
N PHE A 230 -20.61 10.27 -0.40
CA PHE A 230 -22.06 10.28 -0.68
C PHE A 230 -22.89 10.12 0.59
#